data_b1496726c483a34f789e4ff475e43f54
#
_entry.id   b1496726c483a34f789e4ff475e43f54
#
_cell.length_a   1.000
_cell.length_b   1.000
_cell.length_c   1.000
_cell.angle_alpha   90.00
_cell.angle_beta   90.00
_cell.angle_gamma   90.00
#
_symmetry.space_group_name_H-M   'P 1'
#
loop_
_entity.id
_entity.type
_entity.pdbx_description
1 polymer ?
#
loop_
_entity_poly.entity_id
_entity_poly.type
_entity_poly.pdbx_seq_one_letter_code
_entity_poly.pdbx_strand_id
1 'polypeptide(L)'
;MKDDTAKGKVILNKTDKSSGEPLKGVEFELRDSKGKVLETLKTDAAGHAESKLYEIAAFKNGKYDTAIKYYLVETKTLDGYTLDQTKHEVTFAYANDSTPVVEVTFNLTNEKPEVPETPNTPDTPQSHEETKVSNAPKTGDSTNIWLPILLLVISAGGMAGLYISRKRKSK
;
A
#
# COMPACT_ATOMS: atom_id res chain seq x y z
N MET A 1 -11.92 -6.34 -46.12
CA MET A 1 -11.33 -5.35 -45.22
C MET A 1 -11.16 -6.08 -43.90
N LYS A 2 -9.92 -6.38 -43.48
CA LYS A 2 -9.68 -7.05 -42.21
C LYS A 2 -9.98 -6.03 -41.12
N ASP A 3 -10.85 -6.41 -40.20
CA ASP A 3 -11.17 -5.65 -39.00
C ASP A 3 -9.99 -5.87 -38.00
N ASP A 4 -8.87 -5.20 -38.27
CA ASP A 4 -7.70 -5.31 -37.41
C ASP A 4 -7.91 -4.36 -36.23
N THR A 5 -8.46 -4.90 -35.15
CA THR A 5 -8.51 -4.18 -33.87
C THR A 5 -7.08 -3.95 -33.35
N ALA A 6 -6.76 -2.71 -33.01
CA ALA A 6 -5.49 -2.41 -32.37
C ALA A 6 -5.42 -3.11 -31.01
N LYS A 7 -4.28 -3.69 -30.72
CA LYS A 7 -4.05 -4.45 -29.48
C LYS A 7 -2.96 -3.82 -28.63
N GLY A 8 -3.07 -4.01 -27.33
CA GLY A 8 -2.09 -3.53 -26.37
C GLY A 8 -1.74 -4.57 -25.33
N LYS A 9 -0.56 -4.43 -24.77
CA LYS A 9 -0.01 -5.26 -23.69
C LYS A 9 0.47 -4.39 -22.55
N VAL A 10 0.18 -4.82 -21.33
CA VAL A 10 0.72 -4.21 -20.10
C VAL A 10 1.99 -4.94 -19.71
N ILE A 11 3.03 -4.19 -19.43
CA ILE A 11 4.30 -4.64 -18.85
C ILE A 11 4.39 -4.06 -17.44
N LEU A 12 4.74 -4.88 -16.47
CA LEU A 12 4.88 -4.51 -15.07
C LEU A 12 6.28 -4.84 -14.57
N ASN A 13 6.94 -3.87 -13.94
CA ASN A 13 8.18 -4.05 -13.18
C ASN A 13 7.91 -3.64 -11.74
N LYS A 14 8.16 -4.55 -10.79
CA LYS A 14 7.89 -4.36 -9.37
C LYS A 14 9.16 -4.47 -8.56
N THR A 15 9.47 -3.43 -7.77
CA THR A 15 10.68 -3.37 -6.96
C THR A 15 10.41 -2.91 -5.53
N ASP A 16 11.33 -3.17 -4.62
CA ASP A 16 11.39 -2.56 -3.30
C ASP A 16 11.74 -1.08 -3.43
N LYS A 17 10.99 -0.22 -2.75
CA LYS A 17 11.15 1.23 -2.82
C LYS A 17 12.49 1.72 -2.28
N SER A 18 13.03 1.04 -1.28
CA SER A 18 14.25 1.45 -0.57
C SER A 18 15.51 0.89 -1.19
N SER A 19 15.50 -0.40 -1.58
CA SER A 19 16.69 -1.09 -2.12
C SER A 19 16.73 -1.14 -3.63
N GLY A 20 15.58 -1.00 -4.31
CA GLY A 20 15.45 -1.20 -5.76
C GLY A 20 15.42 -2.68 -6.17
N GLU A 21 15.50 -3.61 -5.21
CA GLU A 21 15.51 -5.05 -5.49
C GLU A 21 14.16 -5.51 -6.09
N PRO A 22 14.20 -6.46 -7.06
CA PRO A 22 12.98 -6.95 -7.69
C PRO A 22 12.10 -7.74 -6.70
N LEU A 23 10.79 -7.54 -6.74
CA LEU A 23 9.82 -8.23 -5.91
C LEU A 23 9.12 -9.33 -6.68
N LYS A 24 9.49 -10.60 -6.40
CA LYS A 24 8.90 -11.79 -6.99
C LYS A 24 7.63 -12.21 -6.26
N GLY A 25 6.56 -12.50 -6.99
CA GLY A 25 5.35 -13.10 -6.43
C GLY A 25 4.27 -12.11 -6.03
N VAL A 26 4.45 -10.83 -6.33
CA VAL A 26 3.41 -9.80 -6.17
C VAL A 26 2.33 -10.02 -7.25
N GLU A 27 1.06 -9.94 -6.86
CA GLU A 27 -0.06 -10.22 -7.77
C GLU A 27 -0.86 -8.94 -8.04
N PHE A 28 -1.17 -8.73 -9.32
CA PHE A 28 -1.97 -7.64 -9.82
C PHE A 28 -3.13 -8.16 -10.64
N GLU A 29 -4.27 -7.52 -10.54
CA GLU A 29 -5.39 -7.78 -11.43
C GLU A 29 -5.49 -6.69 -12.50
N LEU A 30 -5.54 -7.12 -13.76
CA LEU A 30 -5.97 -6.28 -14.87
C LEU A 30 -7.48 -6.35 -14.98
N ARG A 31 -8.16 -5.21 -14.89
CA ARG A 31 -9.62 -5.09 -14.85
C ARG A 31 -10.12 -4.20 -15.97
N ASP A 32 -11.33 -4.47 -16.44
CA ASP A 32 -12.04 -3.56 -17.37
C ASP A 32 -12.65 -2.34 -16.65
N SER A 33 -13.27 -1.45 -17.39
CA SER A 33 -13.93 -0.24 -16.86
C SER A 33 -15.08 -0.53 -15.90
N LYS A 34 -15.64 -1.75 -15.91
CA LYS A 34 -16.72 -2.20 -15.02
C LYS A 34 -16.18 -2.89 -13.77
N GLY A 35 -14.84 -3.03 -13.65
CA GLY A 35 -14.19 -3.70 -12.54
C GLY A 35 -14.09 -5.22 -12.67
N LYS A 36 -14.51 -5.80 -13.83
CA LYS A 36 -14.36 -7.23 -14.08
C LYS A 36 -12.88 -7.57 -14.23
N VAL A 37 -12.43 -8.57 -13.51
CA VAL A 37 -11.07 -9.12 -13.64
C VAL A 37 -10.94 -9.83 -14.97
N LEU A 38 -9.95 -9.43 -15.75
CA LEU A 38 -9.62 -10.00 -17.05
C LEU A 38 -8.47 -10.98 -16.94
N GLU A 39 -7.48 -10.65 -16.12
CA GLU A 39 -6.27 -11.44 -15.91
C GLU A 39 -5.64 -11.10 -14.56
N THR A 40 -4.96 -12.09 -13.97
CA THR A 40 -4.08 -11.88 -12.82
C THR A 40 -2.63 -12.01 -13.28
N LEU A 41 -1.84 -10.97 -13.08
CA LEU A 41 -0.42 -10.90 -13.37
C LEU A 41 0.35 -11.20 -12.08
N LYS A 42 1.38 -12.05 -12.18
CA LYS A 42 2.24 -12.37 -11.04
C LYS A 42 3.69 -12.14 -11.42
N THR A 43 4.40 -11.34 -10.63
CA THR A 43 5.79 -11.00 -10.90
C THR A 43 6.71 -12.21 -10.74
N ASP A 44 7.64 -12.34 -11.68
CA ASP A 44 8.70 -13.36 -11.71
C ASP A 44 9.90 -12.99 -10.82
N ALA A 45 11.01 -13.72 -10.95
CA ALA A 45 12.23 -13.49 -10.17
C ALA A 45 12.91 -12.13 -10.46
N ALA A 46 12.63 -11.54 -11.62
CA ALA A 46 13.10 -10.20 -11.99
C ALA A 46 12.12 -9.09 -11.61
N GLY A 47 11.04 -9.42 -10.85
CA GLY A 47 9.97 -8.48 -10.54
C GLY A 47 9.10 -8.12 -11.74
N HIS A 48 9.19 -8.91 -12.83
CA HIS A 48 8.55 -8.63 -14.11
C HIS A 48 7.29 -9.47 -14.31
N ALA A 49 6.26 -8.87 -14.95
CA ALA A 49 5.10 -9.58 -15.45
C ALA A 49 4.56 -8.91 -16.72
N GLU A 50 3.95 -9.69 -17.60
CA GLU A 50 3.31 -9.20 -18.82
C GLU A 50 1.87 -9.73 -18.95
N SER A 51 0.99 -8.89 -19.47
CA SER A 51 -0.38 -9.31 -19.78
C SER A 51 -0.46 -10.00 -21.16
N LYS A 52 -1.59 -10.65 -21.41
CA LYS A 52 -2.03 -10.99 -22.76
C LYS A 52 -2.30 -9.71 -23.56
N LEU A 53 -2.58 -9.91 -24.85
CA LEU A 53 -2.99 -8.82 -25.73
C LEU A 53 -4.49 -8.52 -25.54
N TYR A 54 -4.80 -7.25 -25.32
CA TYR A 54 -6.15 -6.73 -25.19
C TYR A 54 -6.48 -5.73 -26.29
N GLU A 55 -7.75 -5.62 -26.64
CA GLU A 55 -8.21 -4.59 -27.58
C GLU A 55 -8.09 -3.22 -26.94
N ILE A 56 -7.43 -2.27 -27.63
CA ILE A 56 -7.23 -0.92 -27.12
C ILE A 56 -7.99 0.14 -27.90
N ALA A 57 -8.41 -0.21 -29.12
CA ALA A 57 -9.27 0.61 -29.96
C ALA A 57 -10.14 -0.29 -30.82
N ALA A 58 -11.42 0.04 -30.92
CA ALA A 58 -12.36 -0.64 -31.83
C ALA A 58 -12.64 0.25 -33.02
N PHE A 59 -12.55 -0.29 -34.24
CA PHE A 59 -12.92 0.44 -35.44
C PHE A 59 -14.44 0.49 -35.59
N LYS A 60 -15.04 1.69 -35.47
CA LYS A 60 -16.48 1.91 -35.60
C LYS A 60 -16.74 3.13 -36.50
N ASN A 61 -17.65 2.98 -37.46
CA ASN A 61 -18.08 4.08 -38.31
C ASN A 61 -16.91 4.87 -38.98
N GLY A 62 -15.88 4.15 -39.45
CA GLY A 62 -14.72 4.76 -40.11
C GLY A 62 -13.71 5.45 -39.16
N LYS A 63 -13.83 5.26 -37.84
CA LYS A 63 -12.92 5.83 -36.83
C LYS A 63 -12.60 4.82 -35.74
N TYR A 64 -11.41 4.96 -35.14
CA TYR A 64 -11.06 4.21 -33.96
C TYR A 64 -11.71 4.83 -32.72
N ASP A 65 -12.44 4.00 -31.97
CA ASP A 65 -12.95 4.33 -30.66
C ASP A 65 -11.90 3.88 -29.63
N THR A 66 -11.18 4.84 -29.03
CA THR A 66 -10.15 4.61 -28.01
C THR A 66 -10.68 4.72 -26.59
N ALA A 67 -12.01 4.66 -26.41
CA ALA A 67 -12.65 4.76 -25.10
C ALA A 67 -12.55 3.49 -24.24
N ILE A 68 -11.84 2.45 -24.70
CA ILE A 68 -11.62 1.22 -23.95
C ILE A 68 -10.63 1.52 -22.83
N LYS A 69 -11.08 1.38 -21.57
CA LYS A 69 -10.27 1.64 -20.39
C LYS A 69 -10.02 0.36 -19.62
N TYR A 70 -8.79 0.22 -19.17
CA TYR A 70 -8.36 -0.85 -18.28
C TYR A 70 -7.73 -0.26 -17.02
N TYR A 71 -7.65 -1.07 -15.96
CA TYR A 71 -7.08 -0.69 -14.68
C TYR A 71 -6.22 -1.82 -14.13
N LEU A 72 -5.05 -1.45 -13.61
CA LEU A 72 -4.14 -2.36 -12.92
C LEU A 72 -4.23 -2.08 -11.42
N VAL A 73 -4.46 -3.13 -10.61
CA VAL A 73 -4.62 -3.02 -9.16
C VAL A 73 -3.82 -4.12 -8.49
N GLU A 74 -2.97 -3.77 -7.53
CA GLU A 74 -2.28 -4.76 -6.71
C GLU A 74 -3.27 -5.43 -5.76
N THR A 75 -3.28 -6.76 -5.73
CA THR A 75 -4.19 -7.56 -4.91
C THR A 75 -3.48 -8.39 -3.86
N LYS A 76 -2.17 -8.64 -4.07
CA LYS A 76 -1.33 -9.36 -3.12
C LYS A 76 0.10 -8.87 -3.20
N THR A 77 0.68 -8.55 -2.05
CA THR A 77 2.11 -8.25 -1.90
C THR A 77 2.83 -9.35 -1.13
N LEU A 78 4.11 -9.15 -0.84
CA LEU A 78 4.92 -10.04 -0.04
C LEU A 78 4.77 -9.77 1.46
N ASP A 79 5.09 -10.76 2.28
CA ASP A 79 5.10 -10.58 3.73
C ASP A 79 6.08 -9.48 4.13
N GLY A 80 5.64 -8.61 5.04
CA GLY A 80 6.41 -7.45 5.51
C GLY A 80 6.36 -6.22 4.61
N TYR A 81 5.61 -6.25 3.50
CA TYR A 81 5.37 -5.09 2.65
C TYR A 81 3.95 -4.54 2.79
N THR A 82 3.81 -3.24 2.61
CA THR A 82 2.49 -2.59 2.54
C THR A 82 1.87 -2.84 1.17
N LEU A 83 0.62 -3.32 1.15
CA LEU A 83 -0.15 -3.51 -0.07
C LEU A 83 -0.57 -2.14 -0.63
N ASP A 84 -0.22 -1.87 -1.89
CA ASP A 84 -0.68 -0.67 -2.61
C ASP A 84 -1.95 -0.96 -3.40
N GLN A 85 -3.10 -0.57 -2.86
CA GLN A 85 -4.41 -0.74 -3.51
C GLN A 85 -4.76 0.36 -4.51
N THR A 86 -3.79 1.19 -4.90
CA THR A 86 -3.99 2.24 -5.90
C THR A 86 -4.46 1.63 -7.21
N LYS A 87 -5.50 2.23 -7.77
CA LYS A 87 -6.04 1.85 -9.07
C LYS A 87 -5.33 2.64 -10.16
N HIS A 88 -4.44 1.99 -10.89
CA HIS A 88 -3.70 2.60 -12.00
C HIS A 88 -4.49 2.48 -13.31
N GLU A 89 -4.84 3.60 -13.94
CA GLU A 89 -5.47 3.60 -15.26
C GLU A 89 -4.42 3.22 -16.31
N VAL A 90 -4.78 2.24 -17.15
CA VAL A 90 -3.94 1.79 -18.27
C VAL A 90 -4.35 2.57 -19.51
N THR A 91 -3.50 3.49 -19.94
CA THR A 91 -3.73 4.31 -21.13
C THR A 91 -2.79 3.88 -22.25
N PHE A 92 -3.35 3.38 -23.32
CA PHE A 92 -2.61 3.01 -24.53
C PHE A 92 -2.59 4.19 -25.51
N ALA A 93 -1.39 4.63 -25.89
CA ALA A 93 -1.21 5.68 -26.89
C ALA A 93 -1.28 5.04 -28.30
N TYR A 94 -2.48 4.85 -28.82
CA TYR A 94 -2.67 4.39 -30.19
C TYR A 94 -2.38 5.54 -31.16
N ALA A 95 -1.40 5.35 -32.03
CA ALA A 95 -0.97 6.37 -32.98
C ALA A 95 -1.51 6.10 -34.41
N ASN A 96 -1.43 4.87 -34.91
CA ASN A 96 -1.85 4.49 -36.27
C ASN A 96 -1.84 2.98 -36.47
N ASP A 97 -2.35 2.54 -37.63
CA ASP A 97 -2.48 1.12 -38.00
C ASP A 97 -1.15 0.39 -38.25
N SER A 98 -0.04 1.12 -38.27
CA SER A 98 1.30 0.54 -38.52
C SER A 98 1.93 -0.03 -37.25
N THR A 99 1.33 0.22 -36.07
CA THR A 99 1.81 -0.31 -34.79
C THR A 99 0.99 -1.54 -34.42
N PRO A 100 1.49 -2.77 -34.62
CA PRO A 100 0.72 -3.99 -34.42
C PRO A 100 0.35 -4.24 -32.96
N VAL A 101 1.17 -3.78 -32.02
CA VAL A 101 0.93 -3.87 -30.57
C VAL A 101 1.44 -2.61 -29.89
N VAL A 102 0.65 -2.03 -29.01
CA VAL A 102 1.05 -0.92 -28.16
C VAL A 102 1.38 -1.46 -26.77
N GLU A 103 2.56 -1.13 -26.27
CA GLU A 103 2.99 -1.54 -24.92
C GLU A 103 2.90 -0.37 -23.94
N VAL A 104 2.42 -0.66 -22.72
CA VAL A 104 2.41 0.29 -21.61
C VAL A 104 3.15 -0.35 -20.44
N THR A 105 4.20 0.32 -19.95
CA THR A 105 5.02 -0.16 -18.85
C THR A 105 4.68 0.58 -17.57
N PHE A 106 4.43 -0.19 -16.51
CA PHE A 106 4.31 0.29 -15.14
C PHE A 106 5.55 -0.09 -14.33
N ASN A 107 6.22 0.90 -13.76
CA ASN A 107 7.30 0.69 -12.78
C ASN A 107 6.72 1.06 -11.41
N LEU A 108 6.40 0.06 -10.61
CA LEU A 108 5.74 0.21 -9.32
C LEU A 108 6.64 -0.30 -8.19
N THR A 109 6.53 0.34 -7.03
CA THR A 109 7.32 -0.05 -5.86
C THR A 109 6.40 -0.41 -4.70
N ASN A 110 6.87 -1.30 -3.79
CA ASN A 110 6.30 -1.45 -2.46
C ASN A 110 7.33 -1.08 -1.41
N GLU A 111 6.85 -0.61 -0.27
CA GLU A 111 7.68 -0.28 0.89
C GLU A 111 7.32 -1.18 2.07
N LYS A 112 8.30 -1.40 2.94
CA LYS A 112 8.08 -2.00 4.25
C LYS A 112 7.61 -0.92 5.20
N PRO A 113 6.66 -1.23 6.13
CA PRO A 113 6.30 -0.29 7.18
C PRO A 113 7.55 0.14 7.96
N GLU A 114 7.68 1.42 8.24
CA GLU A 114 8.71 1.89 9.16
C GLU A 114 8.45 1.29 10.54
N VAL A 115 9.44 0.57 11.06
CA VAL A 115 9.43 0.15 12.46
C VAL A 115 9.79 1.40 13.28
N PRO A 116 8.92 1.89 14.18
CA PRO A 116 9.29 2.99 15.05
C PRO A 116 10.58 2.64 15.78
N GLU A 117 11.62 3.46 15.63
CA GLU A 117 12.82 3.30 16.43
C GLU A 117 12.42 3.38 17.90
N THR A 118 12.66 2.32 18.66
CA THR A 118 12.54 2.37 20.11
C THR A 118 13.50 3.46 20.58
N PRO A 119 13.04 4.44 21.40
CA PRO A 119 13.94 5.45 21.93
C PRO A 119 15.12 4.75 22.61
N ASN A 120 16.33 5.06 22.18
CA ASN A 120 17.54 4.58 22.82
C ASN A 120 17.39 4.81 24.32
N THR A 121 17.37 3.74 25.09
CA THR A 121 17.50 3.83 26.55
C THR A 121 18.77 4.59 26.83
N PRO A 122 18.75 5.70 27.60
CA PRO A 122 19.97 6.42 27.92
C PRO A 122 20.95 5.45 28.55
N ASP A 123 22.19 5.46 28.06
CA ASP A 123 23.29 4.70 28.61
C ASP A 123 23.33 4.94 30.12
N THR A 124 23.23 3.86 30.89
CA THR A 124 23.46 3.86 32.31
C THR A 124 24.91 4.35 32.55
N PRO A 125 25.15 5.41 33.30
CA PRO A 125 26.50 5.84 33.57
C PRO A 125 27.27 4.71 34.28
N GLN A 126 28.40 4.30 33.72
CA GLN A 126 29.33 3.39 34.36
C GLN A 126 29.74 3.99 35.71
N SER A 127 29.45 3.27 36.80
CA SER A 127 29.89 3.61 38.13
C SER A 127 31.43 3.51 38.21
N HIS A 128 32.08 4.62 38.33
CA HIS A 128 33.45 4.64 38.83
C HIS A 128 33.45 4.15 40.26
N GLU A 129 34.21 3.11 40.49
CA GLU A 129 34.57 2.56 41.78
C GLU A 129 35.43 3.57 42.57
N GLU A 130 34.89 4.14 43.64
CA GLU A 130 35.70 4.79 44.65
C GLU A 130 35.37 4.30 46.05
N THR A 131 36.42 3.83 46.62
CA THR A 131 36.78 3.39 47.98
C THR A 131 35.90 3.87 49.13
N LYS A 132 35.74 2.91 50.06
CA LYS A 132 35.26 2.96 51.44
C LYS A 132 35.59 4.22 52.24
N VAL A 133 34.57 4.77 52.90
CA VAL A 133 34.70 5.17 54.33
C VAL A 133 33.37 4.94 55.05
N SER A 134 33.47 4.31 56.23
CA SER A 134 32.43 3.94 57.16
C SER A 134 31.78 5.13 57.86
N ASN A 135 30.48 5.02 58.13
CA ASN A 135 29.78 5.15 59.43
C ASN A 135 28.34 5.65 59.26
N ALA A 136 27.47 4.91 59.92
CA ALA A 136 26.00 4.99 59.93
C ALA A 136 25.44 6.31 60.52
N PRO A 137 24.10 6.56 60.48
CA PRO A 137 23.12 5.68 61.12
C PRO A 137 21.85 5.38 60.29
N LYS A 138 21.23 4.26 60.62
CA LYS A 138 19.91 3.81 60.22
C LYS A 138 18.81 4.76 60.75
N THR A 139 17.94 5.20 59.86
CA THR A 139 16.55 5.47 60.19
C THR A 139 15.69 4.89 59.06
N GLY A 140 14.89 3.93 59.48
CA GLY A 140 13.94 3.29 58.53
C GLY A 140 12.75 4.19 58.24
N ASP A 141 12.37 4.21 56.99
CA ASP A 141 10.98 4.43 56.64
C ASP A 141 10.69 3.70 55.32
N SER A 142 9.93 2.65 55.44
CA SER A 142 9.45 1.86 54.32
C SER A 142 8.10 2.42 53.86
N THR A 143 8.12 3.43 53.03
CA THR A 143 6.93 3.86 52.32
C THR A 143 6.94 3.28 50.90
N ASN A 144 6.13 2.28 50.73
CA ASN A 144 5.77 1.72 49.44
C ASN A 144 5.11 2.78 48.54
N ILE A 145 5.90 3.37 47.62
CA ILE A 145 5.41 4.34 46.64
C ILE A 145 4.93 3.61 45.35
N TRP A 146 4.16 2.55 45.52
CA TRP A 146 3.65 1.82 44.35
C TRP A 146 2.12 1.80 44.24
N LEU A 147 1.45 2.82 44.74
CA LEU A 147 0.02 3.05 44.51
C LEU A 147 -0.27 4.56 44.55
N PRO A 148 -0.26 5.27 43.40
CA PRO A 148 -1.44 5.61 42.69
C PRO A 148 -1.22 5.95 41.18
N ILE A 149 -0.98 5.00 40.30
CA ILE A 149 -1.06 5.23 38.85
C ILE A 149 -2.04 4.22 38.26
N LEU A 150 -3.26 4.21 38.76
CA LEU A 150 -4.31 3.38 38.18
C LEU A 150 -5.70 3.99 38.35
N LEU A 151 -5.84 5.29 38.02
CA LEU A 151 -7.16 5.94 38.01
C LEU A 151 -7.16 7.21 37.14
N LEU A 152 -6.83 7.09 35.84
CA LEU A 152 -7.07 8.20 34.90
C LEU A 152 -7.20 7.77 33.44
N VAL A 153 -7.94 6.70 33.15
CA VAL A 153 -8.36 6.35 31.79
C VAL A 153 -9.80 5.83 31.78
N ILE A 154 -10.75 6.58 32.34
CA ILE A 154 -12.18 6.38 32.05
C ILE A 154 -12.87 7.75 32.15
N SER A 155 -12.71 8.60 31.12
CA SER A 155 -13.66 9.69 30.86
C SER A 155 -13.40 10.38 29.52
N ALA A 156 -13.45 9.67 28.41
CA ALA A 156 -13.58 10.27 27.09
C ALA A 156 -14.25 9.29 26.11
N GLY A 157 -15.42 8.82 26.46
CA GLY A 157 -16.18 7.88 25.62
C GLY A 157 -17.68 8.01 25.83
N GLY A 158 -18.22 9.20 25.70
CA GLY A 158 -19.65 9.34 25.89
C GLY A 158 -20.20 10.69 25.47
N MET A 159 -20.13 11.03 24.18
CA MET A 159 -21.04 12.03 23.56
C MET A 159 -20.88 12.07 22.03
N ALA A 160 -21.36 11.05 21.35
CA ALA A 160 -21.63 11.14 19.91
C ALA A 160 -22.73 10.15 19.54
N GLY A 161 -23.94 10.35 20.06
CA GLY A 161 -25.04 9.43 19.79
C GLY A 161 -26.42 10.04 19.96
N LEU A 162 -26.65 11.31 19.62
CA LEU A 162 -28.00 11.87 19.63
C LEU A 162 -28.13 13.04 18.65
N TYR A 163 -27.96 12.81 17.36
CA TYR A 163 -28.32 13.83 16.36
C TYR A 163 -28.81 13.27 15.02
N ILE A 164 -29.47 12.14 14.98
CA ILE A 164 -30.21 11.71 13.79
C ILE A 164 -31.56 11.17 14.21
N SER A 165 -32.47 12.05 14.51
CA SER A 165 -33.92 11.70 14.48
C SER A 165 -34.81 12.93 14.59
N ARG A 166 -34.83 13.74 13.52
CA ARG A 166 -35.95 14.67 13.28
C ARG A 166 -35.89 15.29 11.90
N LYS A 167 -36.36 14.58 10.88
CA LYS A 167 -37.05 15.19 9.74
C LYS A 167 -37.77 14.12 8.92
N ARG A 168 -38.92 13.71 9.44
CA ARG A 168 -39.98 13.16 8.60
C ARG A 168 -41.28 13.62 9.22
N LYS A 169 -41.88 14.63 8.60
CA LYS A 169 -43.31 14.84 8.37
C LYS A 169 -43.52 16.29 7.96
N SER A 170 -43.81 16.52 6.69
CA SER A 170 -44.89 17.39 6.26
C SER A 170 -44.93 17.39 4.74
N LYS A 171 -46.05 16.84 4.25
CA LYS A 171 -46.76 16.98 2.99
C LYS A 171 -46.01 16.57 1.72
#